data_97b7b20210530cdc7c7652aba413406c
#
_entry.id   97b7b20210530cdc7c7652aba413406c
#
_cell.length_a   1.000
_cell.length_b   1.000
_cell.length_c   1.000
_cell.angle_alpha   90.00
_cell.angle_beta   90.00
_cell.angle_gamma   90.00
#
_symmetry.space_group_name_H-M   'P 1'
#
loop_
_entity.id
_entity.type
_entity.pdbx_description
1 polymer ?
#
loop_
_entity_poly.entity_id
_entity_poly.type
_entity_poly.pdbx_seq_one_letter_code
_entity_poly.pdbx_strand_id
1 'polypeptide(L)'
;GMVQTLDECQESTDSTGRKLYEGAGITANDLSFENMYDGYTLFHQFFLEGLRFRGVGRGEALDFYQTDITIEGPSPVSPSGGNTGCGRTRFWMHSDSILQIQGRGGARQIHIPAEVGVSGGPMPTTGDFAIWAASPD
;
A
#
# COMPACT_ATOMS: atom_id res chain seq x y z
N GLY A 1 25.95 5.04 4.09
CA GLY A 1 24.51 4.95 4.22
C GLY A 1 23.88 6.23 3.70
N MET A 2 22.93 6.12 2.79
CA MET A 2 22.19 7.30 2.33
C MET A 2 21.35 7.82 3.49
N VAL A 3 21.64 9.03 3.96
CA VAL A 3 20.77 9.76 4.87
C VAL A 3 19.66 10.33 4.01
N GLN A 4 18.43 9.90 4.25
CA GLN A 4 17.26 10.42 3.55
C GLN A 4 16.57 11.43 4.44
N THR A 5 16.23 12.57 3.90
CA THR A 5 15.38 13.55 4.57
C THR A 5 13.91 13.13 4.46
N LEU A 6 13.07 13.66 5.34
CA LEU A 6 11.62 13.42 5.27
C LEU A 6 11.02 13.94 3.96
N ASP A 7 11.52 15.07 3.46
CA ASP A 7 11.08 15.63 2.18
C ASP A 7 11.47 14.73 1.01
N GLU A 8 12.68 14.18 0.99
CA GLU A 8 13.09 13.19 -0.04
C GLU A 8 12.23 11.93 0.00
N CYS A 9 11.87 11.42 1.19
CA CYS A 9 10.94 10.31 1.33
C CYS A 9 9.57 10.64 0.74
N GLN A 10 9.04 11.82 1.06
CA GLN A 10 7.74 12.26 0.55
C GLN A 10 7.75 12.42 -0.96
N GLU A 11 8.73 13.11 -1.52
CA GLU A 11 8.87 13.31 -2.97
C GLU A 11 9.03 11.98 -3.71
N SER A 12 9.78 11.05 -3.14
CA SER A 12 9.96 9.73 -3.72
C SER A 12 8.67 8.92 -3.76
N THR A 13 7.89 8.91 -2.68
CA THR A 13 6.61 8.21 -2.65
C THR A 13 5.57 8.85 -3.56
N ASP A 14 5.53 10.17 -3.65
CA ASP A 14 4.68 10.89 -4.61
C ASP A 14 5.05 10.53 -6.06
N SER A 15 6.33 10.47 -6.37
CA SER A 15 6.82 10.04 -7.70
C SER A 15 6.49 8.57 -7.98
N THR A 16 6.64 7.71 -6.99
CA THR A 16 6.32 6.27 -7.10
C THR A 16 4.83 6.08 -7.38
N GLY A 17 3.95 6.70 -6.61
CA GLY A 17 2.50 6.62 -6.80
C GLY A 17 2.09 7.04 -8.21
N ARG A 18 2.59 8.18 -8.67
CA ARG A 18 2.32 8.67 -10.02
C ARG A 18 2.77 7.68 -11.10
N LYS A 19 3.99 7.17 -11.02
CA LYS A 19 4.54 6.21 -12.00
C LYS A 19 3.76 4.89 -12.02
N LEU A 20 3.33 4.40 -10.86
CA LEU A 20 2.52 3.19 -10.75
C LEU A 20 1.19 3.36 -11.47
N TYR A 21 0.50 4.48 -11.23
CA TYR A 21 -0.80 4.75 -11.84
C TYR A 21 -0.69 5.00 -13.34
N GLU A 22 0.28 5.79 -13.77
CA GLU A 22 0.54 6.02 -15.20
C GLU A 22 0.89 4.71 -15.92
N GLY A 23 1.74 3.88 -15.32
CA GLY A 23 2.16 2.61 -15.90
C GLY A 23 1.04 1.56 -15.97
N ALA A 24 0.15 1.55 -15.00
CA ALA A 24 -0.99 0.62 -14.95
C ALA A 24 -2.26 1.17 -15.66
N GLY A 25 -2.29 2.44 -16.03
CA GLY A 25 -3.46 3.08 -16.65
C GLY A 25 -4.64 3.24 -15.68
N ILE A 26 -4.37 3.40 -14.39
CA ILE A 26 -5.38 3.54 -13.33
C ILE A 26 -5.20 4.83 -12.53
N THR A 27 -6.08 5.05 -11.57
CA THR A 27 -6.01 6.14 -10.60
C THR A 27 -6.00 5.59 -9.16
N ALA A 28 -5.72 6.44 -8.20
CA ALA A 28 -5.80 6.08 -6.78
C ALA A 28 -7.21 5.59 -6.37
N ASN A 29 -8.25 6.05 -7.05
CA ASN A 29 -9.64 5.67 -6.76
C ASN A 29 -9.97 4.22 -7.15
N ASP A 30 -9.17 3.63 -8.02
CA ASP A 30 -9.37 2.24 -8.48
C ASP A 30 -8.83 1.22 -7.46
N LEU A 31 -8.00 1.65 -6.50
CA LEU A 31 -7.44 0.77 -5.49
C LEU A 31 -8.51 0.24 -4.52
N SER A 32 -8.61 -1.07 -4.39
CA SER A 32 -9.43 -1.74 -3.37
C SER A 32 -8.72 -1.78 -2.02
N PHE A 33 -7.42 -2.04 -2.02
CA PHE A 33 -6.60 -2.15 -0.80
C PHE A 33 -5.15 -1.78 -1.07
N GLU A 34 -4.40 -1.56 0.01
CA GLU A 34 -2.95 -1.40 -0.06
C GLU A 34 -2.24 -2.39 0.90
N ASN A 35 -1.08 -2.85 0.50
CA ASN A 35 -0.18 -3.74 1.23
C ASN A 35 1.25 -3.19 1.18
N MET A 36 1.40 -1.94 1.62
CA MET A 36 2.71 -1.29 1.63
C MET A 36 3.52 -1.68 2.87
N TYR A 37 4.83 -1.62 2.75
CA TYR A 37 5.74 -2.01 3.81
C TYR A 37 5.68 -1.05 5.01
N ASP A 38 5.44 -1.59 6.20
CA ASP A 38 5.29 -0.88 7.46
C ASP A 38 6.41 -1.17 8.49
N GLY A 39 7.51 -1.74 8.04
CA GLY A 39 8.62 -2.15 8.92
C GLY A 39 9.39 -1.00 9.61
N TYR A 40 9.08 0.25 9.26
CA TYR A 40 9.63 1.46 9.87
C TYR A 40 8.51 2.45 10.13
N THR A 41 8.50 3.09 11.29
CA THR A 41 7.40 3.89 11.84
C THR A 41 6.80 4.92 10.89
N LEU A 42 7.62 5.63 10.12
CA LEU A 42 7.14 6.71 9.25
C LEU A 42 6.90 6.29 7.80
N PHE A 43 7.45 5.16 7.35
CA PHE A 43 7.43 4.82 5.93
C PHE A 43 6.03 4.53 5.41
N HIS A 44 5.22 3.83 6.18
CA HIS A 44 3.86 3.53 5.77
C HIS A 44 3.01 4.80 5.59
N GLN A 45 3.22 5.82 6.43
CA GLN A 45 2.57 7.12 6.28
C GLN A 45 2.93 7.78 4.95
N PHE A 46 4.22 7.79 4.59
CA PHE A 46 4.67 8.31 3.30
C PHE A 46 4.07 7.54 2.13
N PHE A 47 3.95 6.22 2.24
CA PHE A 47 3.31 5.42 1.19
C PHE A 47 1.83 5.75 1.02
N LEU A 48 1.06 5.84 2.10
CA LEU A 48 -0.36 6.24 2.03
C LEU A 48 -0.54 7.61 1.38
N GLU A 49 0.27 8.57 1.78
CA GLU A 49 0.23 9.93 1.26
C GLU A 49 0.68 10.00 -0.21
N GLY A 50 1.77 9.32 -0.57
CA GLY A 50 2.28 9.28 -1.95
C GLY A 50 1.35 8.53 -2.91
N LEU A 51 0.70 7.47 -2.45
CA LEU A 51 -0.31 6.73 -3.21
C LEU A 51 -1.65 7.45 -3.29
N ARG A 52 -1.88 8.47 -2.45
CA ARG A 52 -3.21 9.10 -2.32
C ARG A 52 -4.31 8.08 -2.03
N PHE A 53 -3.99 7.03 -1.28
CA PHE A 53 -4.95 5.97 -0.96
C PHE A 53 -6.18 6.56 -0.28
N ARG A 54 -7.38 6.32 -0.83
CA ARG A 54 -8.64 6.94 -0.37
C ARG A 54 -8.59 8.48 -0.29
N GLY A 55 -7.78 9.13 -1.13
CA GLY A 55 -7.66 10.58 -1.15
C GLY A 55 -6.75 11.18 -0.09
N VAL A 56 -6.02 10.35 0.68
CA VAL A 56 -5.08 10.81 1.72
C VAL A 56 -4.03 11.75 1.11
N GLY A 57 -4.01 12.98 1.57
CA GLY A 57 -3.05 14.00 1.17
C GLY A 57 -1.85 14.07 2.10
N ARG A 58 -0.89 14.94 1.76
CA ARG A 58 0.32 15.16 2.56
C ARG A 58 -0.06 15.65 3.97
N GLY A 59 0.44 14.95 4.99
CA GLY A 59 0.19 15.25 6.40
C GLY A 59 -1.13 14.68 6.96
N GLU A 60 -1.91 13.94 6.16
CA GLU A 60 -3.22 13.44 6.55
C GLU A 60 -3.23 11.96 6.97
N ALA A 61 -2.11 11.25 6.83
CA ALA A 61 -2.06 9.81 7.13
C ALA A 61 -2.44 9.48 8.59
N LEU A 62 -2.07 10.33 9.55
CA LEU A 62 -2.40 10.10 10.96
C LEU A 62 -3.90 10.18 11.23
N ASP A 63 -4.60 11.12 10.60
CA ASP A 63 -6.06 11.23 10.70
C ASP A 63 -6.73 10.05 9.99
N PHE A 64 -6.19 9.64 8.86
CA PHE A 64 -6.69 8.48 8.13
C PHE A 64 -6.63 7.19 8.97
N TYR A 65 -5.60 6.97 9.78
CA TYR A 65 -5.54 5.81 10.68
C TYR A 65 -6.62 5.77 11.76
N GLN A 66 -7.35 6.86 11.98
CA GLN A 66 -8.50 6.89 12.89
C GLN A 66 -9.80 6.38 12.21
N THR A 67 -9.77 6.16 10.92
CA THR A 67 -10.90 5.60 10.17
C THR A 67 -10.90 4.07 10.22
N ASP A 68 -11.93 3.43 9.65
CA ASP A 68 -11.98 1.96 9.59
C ASP A 68 -11.09 1.44 8.45
N ILE A 69 -9.87 1.06 8.82
CA ILE A 69 -8.85 0.49 7.95
C ILE A 69 -8.73 -1.03 8.05
N THR A 70 -9.67 -1.66 8.72
CA THR A 70 -9.68 -3.13 8.92
C THR A 70 -10.06 -3.86 7.64
N ILE A 71 -9.89 -5.18 7.64
CA ILE A 71 -10.29 -6.02 6.49
C ILE A 71 -11.81 -6.04 6.29
N GLU A 72 -12.58 -5.76 7.32
CA GLU A 72 -14.04 -5.63 7.29
C GLU A 72 -14.51 -4.26 6.82
N GLY A 73 -13.64 -3.26 6.93
CA GLY A 73 -13.95 -1.86 6.64
C GLY A 73 -13.85 -1.50 5.14
N PRO A 74 -14.22 -0.25 4.82
CA PRO A 74 -14.22 0.23 3.44
C PRO A 74 -12.83 0.54 2.89
N SER A 75 -11.82 0.62 3.75
CA SER A 75 -10.47 1.07 3.38
C SER A 75 -9.38 0.14 3.90
N PRO A 76 -9.33 -1.13 3.46
CA PRO A 76 -8.39 -2.11 3.99
C PRO A 76 -6.94 -1.69 3.79
N VAL A 77 -6.22 -1.61 4.91
CA VAL A 77 -4.79 -1.28 4.99
C VAL A 77 -4.04 -2.51 5.48
N SER A 78 -2.99 -2.88 4.78
CA SER A 78 -2.11 -4.00 5.14
C SER A 78 -2.84 -5.29 5.53
N PRO A 79 -3.75 -5.83 4.70
CA PRO A 79 -4.44 -7.10 4.99
C PRO A 79 -3.48 -8.27 5.17
N SER A 80 -2.23 -8.13 4.72
CA SER A 80 -1.13 -9.09 4.98
C SER A 80 -0.79 -9.26 6.45
N GLY A 81 -1.22 -8.34 7.32
CA GLY A 81 -0.85 -8.26 8.74
C GLY A 81 0.38 -7.39 9.01
N GLY A 82 0.99 -6.83 7.98
CA GLY A 82 2.14 -5.94 8.10
C GLY A 82 3.45 -6.63 8.53
N ASN A 83 4.48 -5.84 8.73
CA ASN A 83 5.83 -6.31 9.11
C ASN A 83 6.21 -5.94 10.54
N THR A 84 5.52 -5.00 11.16
CA THR A 84 5.87 -4.50 12.51
C THR A 84 5.76 -5.60 13.56
N GLY A 85 4.76 -6.47 13.46
CA GLY A 85 4.56 -7.58 14.40
C GLY A 85 5.18 -8.91 13.96
N CYS A 86 5.40 -9.11 12.66
CA CYS A 86 5.80 -10.40 12.08
C CYS A 86 7.27 -10.46 11.67
N GLY A 87 7.99 -9.34 11.78
CA GLY A 87 9.37 -9.25 11.31
C GLY A 87 9.48 -9.01 9.80
N ARG A 88 10.72 -8.97 9.32
CA ARG A 88 11.02 -8.58 7.94
C ARG A 88 10.63 -9.67 6.93
N THR A 89 9.45 -9.54 6.35
CA THR A 89 8.89 -10.46 5.34
C THR A 89 8.78 -9.76 3.99
N ARG A 90 9.90 -9.55 3.32
CA ARG A 90 10.01 -8.66 2.13
C ARG A 90 9.01 -8.93 1.00
N PHE A 91 8.67 -10.19 0.74
CA PHE A 91 7.77 -10.59 -0.33
C PHE A 91 6.35 -10.93 0.11
N TRP A 92 6.11 -11.00 1.42
CA TRP A 92 4.83 -11.45 1.92
C TRP A 92 3.66 -10.54 1.47
N MET A 93 3.85 -9.25 1.49
CA MET A 93 2.83 -8.28 1.05
C MET A 93 2.45 -8.45 -0.42
N HIS A 94 3.40 -8.78 -1.29
CA HIS A 94 3.13 -9.08 -2.70
C HIS A 94 2.35 -10.38 -2.83
N SER A 95 2.77 -11.43 -2.13
CA SER A 95 2.09 -12.73 -2.14
C SER A 95 0.67 -12.62 -1.60
N ASP A 96 0.47 -11.88 -0.50
CA ASP A 96 -0.86 -11.66 0.06
C ASP A 96 -1.73 -10.85 -0.90
N SER A 97 -1.19 -9.84 -1.57
CA SER A 97 -1.95 -9.07 -2.56
C SER A 97 -2.48 -9.95 -3.69
N ILE A 98 -1.68 -10.89 -4.18
CA ILE A 98 -2.13 -11.87 -5.17
C ILE A 98 -3.24 -12.76 -4.60
N LEU A 99 -3.09 -13.24 -3.35
CA LEU A 99 -4.11 -14.05 -2.69
C LEU A 99 -5.42 -13.28 -2.49
N GLN A 100 -5.35 -11.99 -2.12
CA GLN A 100 -6.53 -11.14 -1.99
C GLN A 100 -7.28 -10.99 -3.32
N ILE A 101 -6.57 -10.68 -4.41
CA ILE A 101 -7.14 -10.57 -5.75
C ILE A 101 -7.78 -11.89 -6.21
N GLN A 102 -7.20 -13.03 -5.86
CA GLN A 102 -7.72 -14.36 -6.19
C GLN A 102 -8.86 -14.82 -5.28
N GLY A 103 -9.26 -14.04 -4.27
CA GLY A 103 -10.25 -14.47 -3.27
C GLY A 103 -9.75 -15.60 -2.36
N ARG A 104 -8.44 -15.72 -2.19
CA ARG A 104 -7.75 -16.79 -1.44
C ARG A 104 -7.06 -16.29 -0.17
N GLY A 105 -7.43 -15.11 0.32
CA GLY A 105 -6.88 -14.52 1.55
C GLY A 105 -7.25 -15.28 2.83
N GLY A 106 -8.21 -16.22 2.77
CA GLY A 106 -8.67 -16.98 3.94
C GLY A 106 -9.28 -16.06 4.99
N ALA A 107 -8.88 -16.23 6.26
CA ALA A 107 -9.38 -15.39 7.36
C ALA A 107 -8.95 -13.91 7.25
N ARG A 108 -8.00 -13.59 6.38
CA ARG A 108 -7.53 -12.22 6.12
C ARG A 108 -8.11 -11.62 4.84
N GLN A 109 -9.01 -12.33 4.16
CA GLN A 109 -9.66 -11.82 2.96
C GLN A 109 -10.40 -10.52 3.28
N ILE A 110 -10.14 -9.47 2.51
CA ILE A 110 -10.90 -8.22 2.64
C ILE A 110 -12.37 -8.46 2.27
N HIS A 111 -13.29 -7.74 2.93
CA HIS A 111 -14.74 -7.95 2.76
C HIS A 111 -15.32 -7.12 1.59
N ILE A 112 -14.60 -6.15 1.08
CA ILE A 112 -14.96 -5.46 -0.17
C ILE A 112 -14.40 -6.24 -1.38
N PRO A 113 -14.89 -5.99 -2.61
CA PRO A 113 -14.31 -6.60 -3.80
C PRO A 113 -12.82 -6.27 -3.95
N ALA A 114 -11.97 -7.30 -4.05
CA ALA A 114 -10.52 -7.17 -4.22
C ALA A 114 -10.17 -7.10 -5.72
N GLU A 115 -10.45 -5.99 -6.37
CA GLU A 115 -10.28 -5.83 -7.81
C GLU A 115 -8.88 -5.35 -8.18
N VAL A 116 -8.38 -4.33 -7.48
CA VAL A 116 -7.06 -3.76 -7.70
C VAL A 116 -6.38 -3.54 -6.35
N GLY A 117 -5.15 -4.01 -6.22
CA GLY A 117 -4.33 -3.80 -5.03
C GLY A 117 -2.97 -3.21 -5.38
N VAL A 118 -2.36 -2.56 -4.41
CA VAL A 118 -0.98 -2.10 -4.50
C VAL A 118 -0.16 -2.70 -3.38
N SER A 119 1.08 -3.05 -3.68
CA SER A 119 2.04 -3.49 -2.66
C SER A 119 3.44 -3.01 -2.97
N GLY A 120 4.26 -2.88 -1.95
CA GLY A 120 5.63 -2.45 -2.13
C GLY A 120 6.39 -2.10 -0.87
N GLY A 121 7.65 -1.82 -1.06
CA GLY A 121 8.64 -1.48 -0.04
C GLY A 121 10.02 -2.01 -0.41
N PRO A 122 10.98 -2.06 0.53
CA PRO A 122 10.84 -1.63 1.93
C PRO A 122 11.10 -0.14 2.18
N MET A 123 11.63 0.58 1.20
CA MET A 123 12.07 1.97 1.40
C MET A 123 11.32 2.91 0.44
N PRO A 124 11.01 4.14 0.87
CA PRO A 124 10.40 5.13 0.00
C PRO A 124 11.20 5.45 -1.26
N THR A 125 12.53 5.45 -1.17
CA THR A 125 13.44 5.82 -2.26
C THR A 125 14.01 4.65 -3.03
N THR A 126 13.98 3.44 -2.46
CA THR A 126 14.48 2.21 -3.08
C THR A 126 13.61 1.03 -2.68
N GLY A 127 12.80 0.53 -3.58
CA GLY A 127 11.92 -0.59 -3.29
C GLY A 127 11.27 -1.14 -4.55
N ASP A 128 10.66 -2.28 -4.37
CA ASP A 128 9.86 -2.92 -5.40
C ASP A 128 8.38 -2.57 -5.15
N PHE A 129 7.72 -2.05 -6.18
CA PHE A 129 6.32 -1.62 -6.10
C PHE A 129 5.53 -2.23 -7.25
N ALA A 130 4.33 -2.71 -6.98
CA ALA A 130 3.49 -3.35 -7.97
C ALA A 130 2.01 -3.03 -7.79
N ILE A 131 1.32 -2.90 -8.91
CA ILE A 131 -0.14 -2.94 -8.98
C ILE A 131 -0.55 -4.38 -9.36
N TRP A 132 -1.55 -4.90 -8.68
CA TRP A 132 -2.13 -6.22 -8.89
C TRP A 132 -3.59 -6.07 -9.28
N ALA A 133 -4.01 -6.78 -10.32
CA ALA A 133 -5.41 -6.82 -10.76
C ALA A 133 -5.77 -8.23 -11.25
N ALA A 134 -7.06 -8.56 -11.19
CA ALA A 134 -7.55 -9.86 -11.64
C ALA A 134 -7.52 -10.00 -13.17
N SER A 135 -7.60 -8.87 -13.90
CA SER A 135 -7.55 -8.78 -15.35
C SER A 135 -6.68 -7.60 -15.77
N PRO A 136 -6.00 -7.67 -16.92
CA PRO A 136 -5.28 -6.52 -17.48
C PRO A 136 -6.20 -5.45 -18.09
N ASP A 137 -7.49 -5.74 -18.19
CA ASP A 137 -8.52 -4.88 -18.81
C ASP A 137 -9.35 -4.12 -17.76
#